data_d9c4b4364aad68face04f4b389d2f46c
#
_entry.id   d9c4b4364aad68face04f4b389d2f46c
#
_cell.length_a   1.000
_cell.length_b   1.000
_cell.length_c   1.000
_cell.angle_alpha   90.00
_cell.angle_beta   90.00
_cell.angle_gamma   90.00
#
_symmetry.space_group_name_H-M   'P 1'
#
loop_
_entity.id
_entity.type
_entity.pdbx_description
1 polymer ?
#
loop_
_entity_poly.entity_id
_entity_poly.type
_entity_poly.pdbx_seq_one_letter_code
_entity_poly.pdbx_strand_id
1 'polypeptide(L)'
;MRRAARRRMTMWIAIAHVLVSASVGVAAVALSGGSGVGRAFSLTAAAAASKPPPVVNGVRRVFVGSPHSPRLSQALSGGPANTATALPASAGARAVDVASHQHPHGAAINWGQVARAGYRFAFIKATEGNYYANPYYASDRGQARAAGLFVAGYHFAVPNVSSGATQADFAVSHAGDAADGHPMPLALDIEYNPYGATCYGLTAARMVAWISAFTTEAQRLTSQPTIIYTTADWWRSCTGDSGAFGSDPLWVAAYRPSSPPMPAGWRQWTFWQYTSRAQVPGIAAQVDVSYFGRGVLQLLDPGAQRSLAGTVIRLQVMSLNAAAGDRLVFIAAGLPPGLSISASGLITGTVTGAATGEHAVTVTALSAAGVTGSVSFTWTVADPAQLAH
;
A
#
# COMPACT_ATOMS: atom_id res chain seq x y z
N MET A 1 62.62 -14.30 -25.80
CA MET A 1 62.32 -14.31 -27.24
C MET A 1 61.05 -15.12 -27.46
N ARG A 2 60.11 -14.65 -28.20
CA ARG A 2 58.84 -15.11 -28.75
C ARG A 2 57.63 -14.45 -28.13
N ARG A 3 57.14 -13.43 -28.88
CA ARG A 3 55.85 -12.75 -28.75
C ARG A 3 54.73 -13.71 -29.20
N ALA A 4 53.67 -13.81 -28.42
CA ALA A 4 52.43 -14.42 -28.84
C ALA A 4 51.32 -13.36 -28.86
N ALA A 5 50.76 -13.13 -30.03
CA ALA A 5 49.71 -12.16 -30.33
C ALA A 5 48.37 -12.71 -29.84
N ARG A 6 47.64 -11.91 -29.06
CA ARG A 6 46.22 -12.18 -28.73
C ARG A 6 45.34 -11.52 -29.78
N ARG A 7 44.63 -12.34 -30.55
CA ARG A 7 43.55 -11.91 -31.44
C ARG A 7 42.31 -11.61 -30.60
N ARG A 8 41.78 -10.40 -30.68
CA ARG A 8 40.44 -10.03 -30.20
C ARG A 8 39.44 -10.39 -31.28
N MET A 9 38.48 -11.24 -30.94
CA MET A 9 37.32 -11.60 -31.77
C MET A 9 36.15 -10.73 -31.33
N THR A 10 35.77 -9.79 -32.15
CA THR A 10 34.61 -8.92 -31.96
C THR A 10 33.41 -9.62 -32.58
N MET A 11 32.45 -10.00 -31.71
CA MET A 11 31.19 -10.63 -32.14
C MET A 11 30.12 -9.56 -32.25
N TRP A 12 29.62 -9.31 -33.46
CA TRP A 12 28.48 -8.45 -33.75
C TRP A 12 27.21 -9.25 -33.56
N ILE A 13 26.32 -8.79 -32.65
CA ILE A 13 24.95 -9.34 -32.52
C ILE A 13 24.03 -8.38 -33.27
N ALA A 14 23.47 -8.88 -34.35
CA ALA A 14 22.42 -8.20 -35.11
C ALA A 14 21.07 -8.43 -34.40
N ILE A 15 20.42 -7.34 -34.00
CA ILE A 15 19.06 -7.37 -33.48
C ILE A 15 18.08 -7.24 -34.65
N ALA A 16 17.36 -8.32 -34.95
CA ALA A 16 16.27 -8.32 -35.93
C ALA A 16 14.98 -7.85 -35.22
N HIS A 17 14.42 -6.71 -35.68
CA HIS A 17 13.08 -6.27 -35.30
C HIS A 17 12.04 -7.05 -36.11
N VAL A 18 11.22 -7.82 -35.41
CA VAL A 18 10.00 -8.44 -35.98
C VAL A 18 8.81 -7.57 -35.59
N LEU A 19 8.28 -6.85 -36.57
CA LEU A 19 6.98 -6.17 -36.49
C LEU A 19 5.88 -7.23 -36.72
N VAL A 20 5.10 -7.54 -35.68
CA VAL A 20 3.88 -8.33 -35.83
C VAL A 20 2.69 -7.37 -35.85
N SER A 21 2.11 -7.20 -37.03
CA SER A 21 0.84 -6.50 -37.23
C SER A 21 -0.29 -7.50 -36.97
N ALA A 22 -1.05 -7.32 -35.89
CA ALA A 22 -2.27 -8.09 -35.63
C ALA A 22 -3.48 -7.36 -36.22
N SER A 23 -3.99 -7.87 -37.32
CA SER A 23 -5.27 -7.47 -37.92
C SER A 23 -6.41 -8.19 -37.16
N VAL A 24 -7.30 -7.42 -36.53
CA VAL A 24 -8.52 -7.93 -35.92
C VAL A 24 -9.57 -8.08 -37.00
N GLY A 25 -9.87 -9.33 -37.39
CA GLY A 25 -10.98 -9.68 -38.27
C GLY A 25 -12.27 -9.79 -37.47
N VAL A 26 -13.26 -8.96 -37.80
CA VAL A 26 -14.64 -9.08 -37.31
C VAL A 26 -15.36 -10.14 -38.14
N ALA A 27 -15.69 -11.26 -37.54
CA ALA A 27 -16.59 -12.26 -38.14
C ALA A 27 -18.02 -11.99 -37.69
N ALA A 28 -18.88 -11.56 -38.62
CA ALA A 28 -20.31 -11.46 -38.41
C ALA A 28 -20.94 -12.86 -38.65
N VAL A 29 -21.57 -13.44 -37.64
CA VAL A 29 -22.43 -14.63 -37.77
C VAL A 29 -23.87 -14.17 -37.77
N ALA A 30 -24.52 -14.29 -38.91
CA ALA A 30 -25.96 -14.13 -39.03
C ALA A 30 -26.65 -15.44 -38.61
N LEU A 31 -27.52 -15.42 -37.61
CA LEU A 31 -28.46 -16.47 -37.30
C LEU A 31 -29.87 -15.90 -37.45
N SER A 32 -30.59 -16.49 -38.39
CA SER A 32 -32.00 -16.25 -38.71
C SER A 32 -32.93 -17.04 -37.77
N GLY A 33 -33.98 -16.36 -37.29
CA GLY A 33 -35.29 -16.97 -37.07
C GLY A 33 -35.60 -17.46 -35.64
N GLY A 34 -36.59 -16.80 -35.01
CA GLY A 34 -37.29 -17.30 -33.82
C GLY A 34 -37.99 -16.19 -33.04
N SER A 35 -39.27 -16.00 -33.31
CA SER A 35 -40.17 -15.07 -32.61
C SER A 35 -40.38 -15.47 -31.15
N GLY A 36 -39.98 -14.62 -30.22
CA GLY A 36 -40.30 -14.72 -28.80
C GLY A 36 -40.24 -13.34 -28.16
N VAL A 37 -41.40 -12.82 -27.74
CA VAL A 37 -41.54 -11.52 -27.09
C VAL A 37 -40.92 -11.61 -25.69
N GLY A 38 -39.66 -11.20 -25.56
CA GLY A 38 -38.99 -10.97 -24.28
C GLY A 38 -38.63 -9.52 -24.17
N ARG A 39 -39.21 -8.81 -23.19
CA ARG A 39 -38.82 -7.44 -22.84
C ARG A 39 -37.35 -7.43 -22.40
N ALA A 40 -36.49 -6.98 -23.29
CA ALA A 40 -35.13 -6.65 -22.93
C ALA A 40 -35.13 -5.36 -22.10
N PHE A 41 -34.81 -5.45 -20.79
CA PHE A 41 -34.42 -4.29 -20.01
C PHE A 41 -33.02 -3.84 -20.47
N SER A 42 -33.00 -2.84 -21.33
CA SER A 42 -31.75 -2.15 -21.68
C SER A 42 -31.28 -1.36 -20.46
N LEU A 43 -30.36 -1.91 -19.68
CA LEU A 43 -29.56 -1.15 -18.71
C LEU A 43 -28.52 -0.35 -19.49
N THR A 44 -28.93 0.76 -20.09
CA THR A 44 -28.00 1.83 -20.43
C THR A 44 -27.56 2.50 -19.13
N ALA A 45 -26.48 1.99 -18.54
CA ALA A 45 -25.73 2.74 -17.57
C ALA A 45 -25.12 3.93 -18.30
N ALA A 46 -25.82 5.07 -18.26
CA ALA A 46 -25.25 6.35 -18.59
C ALA A 46 -24.14 6.62 -17.56
N ALA A 47 -22.90 6.29 -17.90
CA ALA A 47 -21.74 6.79 -17.23
C ALA A 47 -21.79 8.31 -17.38
N ALA A 48 -22.26 9.01 -16.35
CA ALA A 48 -22.10 10.44 -16.26
C ALA A 48 -20.58 10.70 -16.30
N ALA A 49 -20.11 11.19 -17.45
CA ALA A 49 -18.73 11.60 -17.62
C ALA A 49 -18.46 12.70 -16.58
N SER A 50 -17.82 12.35 -15.49
CA SER A 50 -17.39 13.29 -14.48
C SER A 50 -16.35 14.20 -15.11
N LYS A 51 -16.63 15.51 -14.99
CA LYS A 51 -15.76 16.54 -15.53
C LYS A 51 -14.35 16.37 -14.94
N PRO A 52 -13.30 16.24 -15.76
CA PRO A 52 -11.95 16.14 -15.25
C PRO A 52 -11.60 17.35 -14.38
N PRO A 53 -10.65 17.25 -13.42
CA PRO A 53 -10.26 18.38 -12.58
C PRO A 53 -9.88 19.59 -13.43
N PRO A 54 -10.15 20.81 -12.92
CA PRO A 54 -9.97 22.04 -13.69
C PRO A 54 -8.52 22.22 -14.11
N VAL A 55 -8.31 22.47 -15.40
CA VAL A 55 -7.01 22.84 -15.96
C VAL A 55 -6.82 24.34 -15.77
N VAL A 56 -5.81 24.77 -15.03
CA VAL A 56 -5.43 26.17 -14.89
C VAL A 56 -4.03 26.32 -15.49
N ASN A 57 -3.89 27.23 -16.47
CA ASN A 57 -2.65 27.46 -17.22
C ASN A 57 -2.06 26.21 -17.92
N GLY A 58 -2.92 25.37 -18.51
CA GLY A 58 -2.51 24.17 -19.23
C GLY A 58 -2.08 22.99 -18.36
N VAL A 59 -2.05 23.15 -17.03
CA VAL A 59 -1.69 22.10 -16.08
C VAL A 59 -2.93 21.66 -15.31
N ARG A 60 -3.18 20.34 -15.23
CA ARG A 60 -4.21 19.80 -14.32
C ARG A 60 -3.81 20.13 -12.88
N ARG A 61 -4.73 20.72 -12.14
CA ARG A 61 -4.51 20.91 -10.70
C ARG A 61 -4.47 19.54 -10.04
N VAL A 62 -3.36 19.27 -9.37
CA VAL A 62 -3.12 18.07 -8.58
C VAL A 62 -3.08 18.48 -7.12
N PHE A 63 -3.69 17.68 -6.26
CA PHE A 63 -3.54 17.86 -4.82
C PHE A 63 -2.13 17.39 -4.42
N VAL A 64 -1.22 18.34 -4.28
CA VAL A 64 0.22 18.06 -4.09
C VAL A 64 0.61 17.79 -2.64
N GLY A 65 -0.29 17.33 -1.85
CA GLY A 65 0.01 16.93 -0.48
C GLY A 65 -0.98 17.46 0.51
N SER A 66 -1.18 16.69 1.54
CA SER A 66 -1.74 17.10 2.78
C SER A 66 -1.06 18.37 3.27
N PRO A 67 -1.65 19.22 4.00
CA PRO A 67 -2.74 19.06 4.94
C PRO A 67 -3.77 20.15 4.89
N HIS A 68 -3.87 20.84 3.84
CA HIS A 68 -4.64 22.07 3.81
C HIS A 68 -5.78 21.98 2.81
N SER A 69 -6.53 20.87 2.83
CA SER A 69 -7.94 21.05 2.52
C SER A 69 -8.47 22.02 3.58
N PRO A 70 -8.91 23.25 3.24
CA PRO A 70 -9.43 24.17 4.23
C PRO A 70 -10.55 23.55 5.07
N ARG A 71 -11.24 22.54 4.51
CA ARG A 71 -12.30 21.77 5.15
C ARG A 71 -11.77 20.72 6.13
N LEU A 72 -10.65 20.04 5.84
CA LEU A 72 -10.01 19.15 6.78
C LEU A 72 -9.44 19.93 7.96
N SER A 73 -8.72 21.03 7.70
CA SER A 73 -8.25 21.94 8.75
C SER A 73 -9.40 22.49 9.60
N GLN A 74 -10.54 22.81 9.00
CA GLN A 74 -11.71 23.36 9.70
C GLN A 74 -12.43 22.27 10.51
N ALA A 75 -12.54 21.05 10.00
CA ALA A 75 -13.13 19.91 10.72
C ALA A 75 -12.24 19.43 11.88
N LEU A 76 -10.93 19.63 11.79
CA LEU A 76 -9.95 19.14 12.76
C LEU A 76 -9.39 20.23 13.70
N SER A 77 -9.62 21.52 13.41
CA SER A 77 -9.06 22.68 14.13
C SER A 77 -9.82 23.13 15.39
N GLY A 78 -10.58 22.27 16.02
CA GLY A 78 -11.27 22.57 17.29
C GLY A 78 -10.38 22.59 18.54
N GLY A 79 -9.04 22.79 18.44
CA GLY A 79 -8.15 22.80 19.59
C GLY A 79 -6.96 23.76 19.48
N PRO A 80 -6.41 24.26 20.61
CA PRO A 80 -5.28 25.17 20.60
C PRO A 80 -4.02 24.54 20.02
N ALA A 81 -3.18 25.43 19.40
CA ALA A 81 -1.92 25.04 18.81
C ALA A 81 -0.95 24.43 19.85
N ASN A 82 -0.40 23.27 19.49
CA ASN A 82 0.84 22.67 19.99
C ASN A 82 1.40 23.13 21.35
N THR A 83 0.93 22.52 22.39
CA THR A 83 1.81 22.13 23.50
C THR A 83 2.24 20.69 23.21
N ALA A 84 3.53 20.38 23.39
CA ALA A 84 4.06 19.03 23.24
C ALA A 84 3.30 18.10 24.19
N THR A 85 2.26 17.47 23.66
CA THR A 85 1.40 16.58 24.43
C THR A 85 2.17 15.29 24.62
N ALA A 86 2.21 14.80 25.86
CA ALA A 86 2.82 13.51 26.17
C ALA A 86 2.25 12.43 25.23
N LEU A 87 3.17 11.62 24.67
CA LEU A 87 2.80 10.51 23.80
C LEU A 87 1.74 9.64 24.49
N PRO A 88 0.65 9.26 23.82
CA PRO A 88 -0.25 8.25 24.37
C PRO A 88 0.56 7.02 24.77
N ALA A 89 0.25 6.43 25.90
CA ALA A 89 0.94 5.21 26.36
C ALA A 89 0.86 4.06 25.35
N SER A 90 -0.12 4.11 24.44
CA SER A 90 -0.33 3.18 23.33
C SER A 90 0.42 3.56 22.03
N ALA A 91 1.09 4.73 21.99
CA ALA A 91 1.81 5.15 20.79
C ALA A 91 3.17 4.47 20.69
N GLY A 92 3.46 3.93 19.51
CA GLY A 92 4.70 3.26 19.15
C GLY A 92 5.67 4.14 18.36
N ALA A 93 6.27 3.57 17.36
CA ALA A 93 7.16 4.27 16.43
C ALA A 93 6.39 5.35 15.64
N ARG A 94 7.15 6.31 15.10
CA ARG A 94 6.57 7.43 14.33
C ARG A 94 6.72 7.20 12.82
N ALA A 95 5.72 7.68 12.08
CA ALA A 95 5.74 7.78 10.63
C ALA A 95 5.70 9.24 10.19
N VAL A 96 6.31 9.54 9.05
CA VAL A 96 6.06 10.76 8.27
C VAL A 96 5.23 10.40 7.05
N ASP A 97 4.41 11.33 6.55
CA ASP A 97 3.84 11.21 5.23
C ASP A 97 4.17 12.43 4.36
N VAL A 98 4.64 12.16 3.15
CA VAL A 98 5.20 13.16 2.25
C VAL A 98 4.66 13.04 0.84
N ALA A 99 4.66 14.16 0.14
CA ALA A 99 4.32 14.27 -1.26
C ALA A 99 5.28 15.25 -1.96
N SER A 100 5.01 15.63 -3.20
CA SER A 100 5.79 16.65 -3.91
C SER A 100 5.84 18.01 -3.18
N HIS A 101 4.89 18.27 -2.27
CA HIS A 101 4.88 19.47 -1.45
C HIS A 101 6.10 19.57 -0.51
N GLN A 102 6.66 18.44 -0.07
CA GLN A 102 7.82 18.42 0.80
C GLN A 102 9.14 18.66 0.05
N HIS A 103 9.07 18.92 -1.25
CA HIS A 103 10.19 19.28 -2.12
C HIS A 103 10.11 20.75 -2.61
N PRO A 104 10.07 21.76 -1.71
CA PRO A 104 9.99 23.15 -2.14
C PRO A 104 11.20 23.49 -3.03
N HIS A 105 10.93 24.04 -4.21
CA HIS A 105 11.95 24.34 -5.23
C HIS A 105 12.82 23.13 -5.64
N GLY A 106 12.29 21.91 -5.52
CA GLY A 106 13.03 20.68 -5.83
C GLY A 106 14.00 20.22 -4.73
N ALA A 107 13.92 20.78 -3.53
CA ALA A 107 14.77 20.39 -2.41
C ALA A 107 14.61 18.89 -2.10
N ALA A 108 15.72 18.18 -1.98
CA ALA A 108 15.69 16.77 -1.62
C ALA A 108 15.40 16.58 -0.12
N ILE A 109 14.68 15.49 0.21
CA ILE A 109 14.53 15.07 1.61
C ILE A 109 15.79 14.31 2.04
N ASN A 110 16.32 14.66 3.20
CA ASN A 110 17.43 13.92 3.82
C ASN A 110 16.88 12.80 4.70
N TRP A 111 16.61 11.66 4.08
CA TRP A 111 16.03 10.50 4.76
C TRP A 111 16.91 9.94 5.89
N GLY A 112 18.23 10.08 5.78
CA GLY A 112 19.14 9.72 6.86
C GLY A 112 18.93 10.58 8.13
N GLN A 113 18.60 11.87 7.99
CA GLN A 113 18.26 12.72 9.13
C GLN A 113 16.88 12.36 9.69
N VAL A 114 15.88 12.04 8.84
CA VAL A 114 14.56 11.56 9.25
C VAL A 114 14.69 10.30 10.12
N ALA A 115 15.46 9.31 9.65
CA ALA A 115 15.71 8.08 10.40
C ALA A 115 16.40 8.32 11.75
N ARG A 116 17.46 9.19 11.78
CA ARG A 116 18.16 9.55 13.01
C ARG A 116 17.28 10.34 14.00
N ALA A 117 16.27 11.06 13.51
CA ALA A 117 15.27 11.72 14.35
C ALA A 117 14.25 10.75 14.98
N GLY A 118 14.40 9.42 14.73
CA GLY A 118 13.61 8.37 15.36
C GLY A 118 12.33 8.01 14.61
N TYR A 119 12.19 8.44 13.35
CA TYR A 119 11.11 7.95 12.49
C TYR A 119 11.46 6.57 11.95
N ARG A 120 10.45 5.70 11.85
CA ARG A 120 10.61 4.32 11.40
C ARG A 120 9.83 4.03 10.14
N PHE A 121 8.83 4.84 9.82
CA PHE A 121 7.94 4.64 8.68
C PHE A 121 7.88 5.91 7.84
N ALA A 122 7.68 5.73 6.54
CA ALA A 122 7.39 6.79 5.59
C ALA A 122 6.25 6.36 4.68
N PHE A 123 5.20 7.18 4.63
CA PHE A 123 4.18 7.12 3.60
C PHE A 123 4.54 8.15 2.53
N ILE A 124 4.65 7.72 1.29
CA ILE A 124 5.07 8.61 0.19
C ILE A 124 3.98 8.59 -0.87
N LYS A 125 3.43 9.76 -1.22
CA LYS A 125 2.45 9.85 -2.30
C LYS A 125 3.03 9.24 -3.56
N ALA A 126 2.39 8.19 -4.07
CA ALA A 126 2.76 7.57 -5.33
C ALA A 126 1.92 8.14 -6.47
N THR A 127 0.60 8.20 -6.27
CA THR A 127 -0.34 8.53 -7.34
C THR A 127 -1.57 9.30 -6.83
N GLU A 128 -2.33 9.87 -7.76
CA GLU A 128 -3.64 10.49 -7.53
C GLU A 128 -4.57 10.22 -8.71
N GLY A 129 -5.81 9.80 -8.43
CA GLY A 129 -6.75 9.41 -9.46
C GLY A 129 -6.14 8.37 -10.41
N ASN A 130 -6.41 8.49 -11.71
CA ASN A 130 -5.74 7.70 -12.74
C ASN A 130 -4.91 8.56 -13.69
N TYR A 131 -4.38 9.71 -13.20
CA TYR A 131 -3.80 10.74 -14.06
C TYR A 131 -2.51 11.39 -13.52
N TYR A 132 -2.16 11.18 -12.25
CA TYR A 132 -0.95 11.77 -11.67
C TYR A 132 -0.08 10.71 -10.99
N ALA A 133 1.20 10.70 -11.34
CA ALA A 133 2.25 9.99 -10.63
C ALA A 133 3.23 11.03 -10.03
N ASN A 134 3.59 10.83 -8.77
CA ASN A 134 4.51 11.73 -8.07
C ASN A 134 5.94 11.56 -8.62
N PRO A 135 6.54 12.61 -9.21
CA PRO A 135 7.88 12.50 -9.81
C PRO A 135 9.00 12.21 -8.80
N TYR A 136 8.77 12.47 -7.51
CA TYR A 136 9.75 12.21 -6.46
C TYR A 136 9.64 10.81 -5.84
N TYR A 137 8.53 10.09 -6.11
CA TYR A 137 8.21 8.84 -5.44
C TYR A 137 9.33 7.81 -5.48
N ALA A 138 9.85 7.50 -6.65
CA ALA A 138 10.87 6.46 -6.81
C ALA A 138 12.18 6.81 -6.07
N SER A 139 12.60 8.08 -6.15
CA SER A 139 13.80 8.58 -5.46
C SER A 139 13.64 8.54 -3.94
N ASP A 140 12.53 9.08 -3.44
CA ASP A 140 12.24 9.11 -2.00
C ASP A 140 12.11 7.71 -1.42
N ARG A 141 11.36 6.84 -2.11
CA ARG A 141 11.21 5.44 -1.71
C ARG A 141 12.56 4.73 -1.58
N GLY A 142 13.42 4.87 -2.59
CA GLY A 142 14.76 4.28 -2.58
C GLY A 142 15.63 4.81 -1.44
N GLN A 143 15.67 6.12 -1.25
CA GLN A 143 16.49 6.77 -0.21
C GLN A 143 15.96 6.51 1.20
N ALA A 144 14.64 6.54 1.41
CA ALA A 144 14.02 6.22 2.70
C ALA A 144 14.31 4.78 3.12
N ARG A 145 14.22 3.82 2.19
CA ARG A 145 14.57 2.41 2.43
C ARG A 145 16.06 2.24 2.73
N ALA A 146 16.92 2.87 1.97
CA ALA A 146 18.37 2.86 2.22
C ALA A 146 18.71 3.44 3.60
N ALA A 147 17.91 4.37 4.13
CA ALA A 147 18.02 4.92 5.47
C ALA A 147 17.40 4.02 6.56
N GLY A 148 16.81 2.87 6.20
CA GLY A 148 16.26 1.88 7.12
C GLY A 148 14.81 2.15 7.56
N LEU A 149 14.05 2.96 6.82
CA LEU A 149 12.63 3.16 7.07
C LEU A 149 11.79 2.09 6.34
N PHE A 150 10.67 1.71 6.95
CA PHE A 150 9.59 1.01 6.28
C PHE A 150 8.81 1.99 5.42
N VAL A 151 8.64 1.69 4.14
CA VAL A 151 8.04 2.62 3.18
C VAL A 151 6.79 2.04 2.55
N ALA A 152 5.68 2.79 2.61
CA ALA A 152 4.46 2.54 1.85
C ALA A 152 4.26 3.65 0.80
N GLY A 153 3.83 3.26 -0.38
CA GLY A 153 3.21 4.20 -1.30
C GLY A 153 1.78 4.52 -0.85
N TYR A 154 1.32 5.75 -1.03
CA TYR A 154 -0.10 6.04 -0.90
C TYR A 154 -0.69 6.58 -2.20
N HIS A 155 -1.96 6.25 -2.41
CA HIS A 155 -2.77 6.69 -3.52
C HIS A 155 -3.85 7.64 -3.04
N PHE A 156 -3.84 8.88 -3.50
CA PHE A 156 -4.92 9.83 -3.24
C PHE A 156 -6.11 9.52 -4.16
N ALA A 157 -7.21 9.11 -3.57
CA ALA A 157 -8.40 8.71 -4.29
C ALA A 157 -9.18 9.88 -4.87
N VAL A 158 -9.63 9.74 -6.11
CA VAL A 158 -10.55 10.68 -6.76
C VAL A 158 -11.74 9.89 -7.36
N PRO A 159 -12.68 9.42 -6.52
CA PRO A 159 -13.72 8.45 -6.90
C PRO A 159 -14.61 8.85 -8.07
N ASN A 160 -14.78 10.14 -8.33
CA ASN A 160 -15.59 10.64 -9.44
C ASN A 160 -14.86 10.71 -10.78
N VAL A 161 -13.58 10.28 -10.85
CA VAL A 161 -12.79 10.33 -12.09
C VAL A 161 -12.75 8.96 -12.78
N SER A 162 -12.61 7.89 -12.01
CA SER A 162 -12.58 6.51 -12.53
C SER A 162 -12.98 5.51 -11.45
N SER A 163 -13.16 4.24 -11.81
CA SER A 163 -13.51 3.17 -10.88
C SER A 163 -12.40 2.91 -9.86
N GLY A 164 -12.77 2.31 -8.72
CA GLY A 164 -11.79 1.91 -7.69
C GLY A 164 -10.75 0.96 -8.25
N ALA A 165 -11.16 -0.07 -9.01
CA ALA A 165 -10.23 -1.01 -9.63
C ALA A 165 -9.24 -0.31 -10.59
N THR A 166 -9.72 0.61 -11.45
CA THR A 166 -8.85 1.37 -12.36
C THR A 166 -7.82 2.21 -11.59
N GLN A 167 -8.21 2.80 -10.46
CA GLN A 167 -7.28 3.57 -9.63
C GLN A 167 -6.31 2.65 -8.87
N ALA A 168 -6.73 1.45 -8.48
CA ALA A 168 -5.85 0.46 -7.88
C ALA A 168 -4.79 -0.04 -8.87
N ASP A 169 -5.19 -0.37 -10.12
CA ASP A 169 -4.24 -0.73 -11.19
C ASP A 169 -3.20 0.36 -11.40
N PHE A 170 -3.66 1.62 -11.50
CA PHE A 170 -2.76 2.76 -11.67
C PHE A 170 -1.84 2.96 -10.47
N ALA A 171 -2.36 2.84 -9.25
CA ALA A 171 -1.59 2.98 -8.03
C ALA A 171 -0.50 1.91 -7.92
N VAL A 172 -0.84 0.64 -8.09
CA VAL A 172 0.10 -0.48 -7.96
C VAL A 172 1.18 -0.41 -9.04
N SER A 173 0.81 -0.07 -10.30
CA SER A 173 1.79 0.04 -11.39
C SER A 173 2.86 1.13 -11.16
N HIS A 174 2.57 2.16 -10.34
CA HIS A 174 3.49 3.25 -10.03
C HIS A 174 4.15 3.12 -8.65
N ALA A 175 3.44 2.57 -7.67
CA ALA A 175 4.00 2.37 -6.34
C ALA A 175 5.08 1.28 -6.30
N GLY A 176 5.15 0.45 -7.34
CA GLY A 176 5.98 -0.74 -7.38
C GLY A 176 5.37 -1.86 -6.55
N ASP A 177 5.77 -3.06 -6.87
CA ASP A 177 5.30 -4.26 -6.20
C ASP A 177 6.12 -4.58 -4.93
N ALA A 178 5.61 -5.56 -4.23
CA ALA A 178 6.22 -6.13 -3.05
C ALA A 178 7.53 -6.92 -3.32
N ALA A 179 8.00 -6.96 -4.57
CA ALA A 179 9.07 -7.87 -5.01
C ALA A 179 10.44 -7.57 -4.41
N ASP A 180 10.65 -6.41 -3.79
CA ASP A 180 11.95 -5.98 -3.29
C ASP A 180 12.17 -6.19 -1.77
N GLY A 181 11.41 -7.12 -1.15
CA GLY A 181 11.76 -7.73 0.14
C GLY A 181 11.32 -7.00 1.41
N HIS A 182 10.71 -5.81 1.34
CA HIS A 182 10.13 -5.12 2.49
C HIS A 182 8.85 -4.37 2.13
N PRO A 183 7.80 -5.07 1.72
CA PRO A 183 6.58 -4.41 1.26
C PRO A 183 5.71 -4.00 2.45
N MET A 184 5.63 -2.72 2.73
CA MET A 184 4.45 -2.22 3.41
C MET A 184 3.28 -2.24 2.42
N PRO A 185 2.06 -2.56 2.87
CA PRO A 185 0.89 -2.49 2.02
C PRO A 185 0.70 -1.10 1.42
N LEU A 186 0.13 -1.05 0.20
CA LEU A 186 -0.32 0.19 -0.41
C LEU A 186 -1.35 0.87 0.51
N ALA A 187 -1.28 2.18 0.66
CA ALA A 187 -2.30 2.95 1.36
C ALA A 187 -3.26 3.61 0.38
N LEU A 188 -4.56 3.46 0.63
CA LEU A 188 -5.64 4.19 -0.01
C LEU A 188 -5.94 5.42 0.85
N ASP A 189 -5.64 6.59 0.35
CA ASP A 189 -5.99 7.87 0.95
C ASP A 189 -7.35 8.30 0.40
N ILE A 190 -8.41 8.09 1.21
CA ILE A 190 -9.80 8.40 0.87
C ILE A 190 -10.39 9.35 1.87
N GLU A 191 -10.51 10.61 1.48
CA GLU A 191 -10.88 11.72 2.33
C GLU A 191 -11.67 12.82 1.60
N TYR A 192 -11.77 14.00 2.22
CA TYR A 192 -12.46 15.17 1.69
C TYR A 192 -11.98 15.53 0.28
N ASN A 193 -12.94 15.69 -0.63
CA ASN A 193 -12.64 16.10 -2.00
C ASN A 193 -12.13 17.55 -2.04
N PRO A 194 -10.88 17.81 -2.43
CA PRO A 194 -10.35 19.16 -2.54
C PRO A 194 -10.86 19.89 -3.80
N TYR A 195 -11.51 19.18 -4.72
CA TYR A 195 -11.91 19.68 -6.04
C TYR A 195 -13.40 19.98 -6.15
N GLY A 196 -14.22 19.61 -5.14
CA GLY A 196 -15.65 19.79 -5.23
C GLY A 196 -16.44 19.27 -4.03
N ALA A 197 -17.57 18.60 -4.30
CA ALA A 197 -18.43 18.07 -3.24
C ALA A 197 -17.67 17.06 -2.35
N THR A 198 -17.86 17.16 -1.05
CA THR A 198 -17.12 16.41 -0.01
C THR A 198 -16.99 14.92 -0.30
N CYS A 199 -18.07 14.27 -0.75
CA CYS A 199 -18.12 12.85 -1.06
C CYS A 199 -18.02 12.58 -2.57
N TYR A 200 -17.37 13.44 -3.35
CA TYR A 200 -17.16 13.29 -4.79
C TYR A 200 -18.46 13.16 -5.61
N GLY A 201 -19.60 13.60 -5.05
CA GLY A 201 -20.93 13.45 -5.67
C GLY A 201 -21.47 12.01 -5.62
N LEU A 202 -20.84 11.10 -4.88
CA LEU A 202 -21.30 9.73 -4.71
C LEU A 202 -22.25 9.61 -3.50
N THR A 203 -23.20 8.69 -3.61
CA THR A 203 -23.97 8.22 -2.45
C THR A 203 -23.10 7.31 -1.57
N ALA A 204 -23.46 7.14 -0.30
CA ALA A 204 -22.73 6.27 0.62
C ALA A 204 -22.55 4.85 0.07
N ALA A 205 -23.60 4.24 -0.49
CA ALA A 205 -23.52 2.90 -1.07
C ALA A 205 -22.55 2.84 -2.27
N ARG A 206 -22.52 3.86 -3.12
CA ARG A 206 -21.57 3.94 -4.25
C ARG A 206 -20.14 4.15 -3.77
N MET A 207 -19.94 4.94 -2.72
CA MET A 207 -18.63 5.14 -2.12
C MET A 207 -18.09 3.85 -1.52
N VAL A 208 -18.90 3.11 -0.76
CA VAL A 208 -18.53 1.79 -0.21
C VAL A 208 -18.18 0.83 -1.33
N ALA A 209 -18.99 0.76 -2.39
CA ALA A 209 -18.69 -0.10 -3.56
C ALA A 209 -17.39 0.31 -4.27
N TRP A 210 -17.10 1.61 -4.35
CA TRP A 210 -15.88 2.13 -4.95
C TRP A 210 -14.64 1.73 -4.12
N ILE A 211 -14.69 1.92 -2.79
CA ILE A 211 -13.60 1.53 -1.87
C ILE A 211 -13.38 0.02 -1.95
N SER A 212 -14.46 -0.78 -1.91
CA SER A 212 -14.36 -2.24 -2.04
C SER A 212 -13.72 -2.68 -3.36
N ALA A 213 -14.06 -2.03 -4.48
CA ALA A 213 -13.44 -2.31 -5.77
C ALA A 213 -11.93 -1.98 -5.78
N PHE A 214 -11.53 -0.88 -5.11
CA PHE A 214 -10.12 -0.53 -4.98
C PHE A 214 -9.36 -1.56 -4.13
N THR A 215 -9.84 -1.84 -2.91
CA THR A 215 -9.14 -2.73 -1.97
C THR A 215 -9.06 -4.15 -2.50
N THR A 216 -10.13 -4.65 -3.14
CA THR A 216 -10.14 -5.98 -3.77
C THR A 216 -9.10 -6.07 -4.89
N GLU A 217 -9.04 -5.07 -5.77
CA GLU A 217 -8.09 -5.09 -6.89
C GLU A 217 -6.65 -4.91 -6.41
N ALA A 218 -6.40 -3.99 -5.47
CA ALA A 218 -5.09 -3.81 -4.87
C ALA A 218 -4.60 -5.11 -4.19
N GLN A 219 -5.47 -5.78 -3.44
CA GLN A 219 -5.14 -7.07 -2.82
C GLN A 219 -4.87 -8.17 -3.84
N ARG A 220 -5.65 -8.22 -4.93
CA ARG A 220 -5.41 -9.17 -6.03
C ARG A 220 -4.04 -8.98 -6.66
N LEU A 221 -3.60 -7.73 -6.85
CA LEU A 221 -2.33 -7.38 -7.48
C LEU A 221 -1.13 -7.55 -6.55
N THR A 222 -1.30 -7.24 -5.25
CA THR A 222 -0.18 -7.20 -4.29
C THR A 222 -0.15 -8.37 -3.33
N SER A 223 -1.22 -9.17 -3.25
CA SER A 223 -1.46 -10.21 -2.24
C SER A 223 -1.45 -9.68 -0.80
N GLN A 224 -1.67 -8.37 -0.60
CA GLN A 224 -1.65 -7.71 0.70
C GLN A 224 -2.94 -6.92 0.94
N PRO A 225 -3.40 -6.77 2.20
CA PRO A 225 -4.50 -5.87 2.52
C PRO A 225 -4.11 -4.43 2.20
N THR A 226 -5.09 -3.58 1.96
CA THR A 226 -4.87 -2.15 1.71
C THR A 226 -4.96 -1.37 3.02
N ILE A 227 -3.97 -0.53 3.34
CA ILE A 227 -4.11 0.43 4.46
C ILE A 227 -5.13 1.48 4.04
N ILE A 228 -6.17 1.73 4.83
CA ILE A 228 -7.17 2.76 4.55
C ILE A 228 -6.89 3.99 5.41
N TYR A 229 -6.50 5.11 4.75
CA TYR A 229 -6.41 6.41 5.39
C TYR A 229 -7.72 7.17 5.22
N THR A 230 -8.23 7.71 6.34
CA THR A 230 -9.46 8.51 6.38
C THR A 230 -9.60 9.29 7.69
N THR A 231 -10.67 10.07 7.81
CA THR A 231 -11.14 10.63 9.10
C THR A 231 -12.48 10.01 9.47
N ALA A 232 -12.77 9.89 10.78
CA ALA A 232 -14.05 9.35 11.24
C ALA A 232 -15.25 10.19 10.75
N ASP A 233 -15.09 11.50 10.63
CA ASP A 233 -16.17 12.39 10.18
C ASP A 233 -16.46 12.22 8.69
N TRP A 234 -15.41 12.12 7.86
CA TRP A 234 -15.59 11.87 6.44
C TRP A 234 -16.19 10.48 6.22
N TRP A 235 -15.67 9.48 6.94
CA TRP A 235 -16.14 8.10 6.83
C TRP A 235 -17.65 8.00 7.14
N ARG A 236 -18.08 8.61 8.23
CA ARG A 236 -19.50 8.66 8.61
C ARG A 236 -20.34 9.35 7.54
N SER A 237 -19.87 10.49 7.04
CA SER A 237 -20.62 11.32 6.09
C SER A 237 -20.70 10.69 4.70
N CYS A 238 -19.62 10.04 4.23
CA CYS A 238 -19.49 9.61 2.85
C CYS A 238 -19.69 8.13 2.62
N THR A 239 -19.60 7.30 3.69
CA THR A 239 -19.85 5.85 3.61
C THR A 239 -21.09 5.41 4.40
N GLY A 240 -21.73 6.32 5.15
CA GLY A 240 -22.77 5.99 6.10
C GLY A 240 -22.22 5.23 7.32
N ASP A 241 -20.97 5.48 7.67
CA ASP A 241 -20.25 4.80 8.74
C ASP A 241 -20.16 3.28 8.52
N SER A 242 -19.77 2.87 7.32
CA SER A 242 -19.69 1.46 6.93
C SER A 242 -18.69 0.69 7.78
N GLY A 243 -19.11 -0.46 8.34
CA GLY A 243 -18.24 -1.39 9.06
C GLY A 243 -17.58 -2.45 8.17
N ALA A 244 -17.70 -2.37 6.83
CA ALA A 244 -17.29 -3.43 5.92
C ALA A 244 -15.77 -3.64 5.82
N PHE A 245 -14.96 -2.69 6.27
CA PHE A 245 -13.50 -2.65 6.05
C PHE A 245 -12.69 -2.87 7.34
N GLY A 246 -13.31 -3.38 8.40
CA GLY A 246 -12.66 -3.58 9.70
C GLY A 246 -11.50 -4.58 9.70
N SER A 247 -11.33 -5.37 8.65
CA SER A 247 -10.19 -6.26 8.43
C SER A 247 -8.97 -5.57 7.80
N ASP A 248 -9.18 -4.42 7.15
CA ASP A 248 -8.10 -3.64 6.57
C ASP A 248 -7.40 -2.78 7.64
N PRO A 249 -6.08 -2.57 7.57
CA PRO A 249 -5.39 -1.70 8.50
C PRO A 249 -5.90 -0.25 8.42
N LEU A 250 -6.25 0.37 9.55
CA LEU A 250 -6.73 1.74 9.60
C LEU A 250 -5.59 2.74 9.85
N TRP A 251 -5.48 3.74 8.99
CA TRP A 251 -4.69 4.94 9.21
C TRP A 251 -5.66 6.12 9.39
N VAL A 252 -5.95 6.47 10.65
CA VAL A 252 -6.94 7.51 10.97
C VAL A 252 -6.27 8.86 11.20
N ALA A 253 -6.82 9.92 10.60
CA ALA A 253 -6.39 11.29 10.90
C ALA A 253 -7.31 11.93 11.93
N ALA A 254 -6.70 12.46 13.01
CA ALA A 254 -7.37 13.25 14.03
C ALA A 254 -6.36 14.05 14.85
N TYR A 255 -6.41 15.37 14.74
CA TYR A 255 -5.46 16.27 15.41
C TYR A 255 -5.90 16.61 16.83
N ARG A 256 -6.09 15.57 17.66
CA ARG A 256 -6.57 15.65 19.04
C ARG A 256 -5.54 15.06 20.00
N PRO A 257 -5.44 15.58 21.23
CA PRO A 257 -4.36 15.21 22.15
C PRO A 257 -4.50 13.83 22.80
N SER A 258 -5.68 13.22 22.85
CA SER A 258 -5.91 12.02 23.67
C SER A 258 -6.06 10.71 22.88
N SER A 259 -6.93 10.69 21.85
CA SER A 259 -7.14 9.52 20.97
C SER A 259 -7.97 9.92 19.77
N PRO A 260 -7.81 9.24 18.61
CA PRO A 260 -8.66 9.50 17.45
C PRO A 260 -10.06 8.89 17.67
N PRO A 261 -11.12 9.55 17.18
CA PRO A 261 -12.42 8.90 17.03
C PRO A 261 -12.30 7.78 15.99
N MET A 262 -12.94 6.65 16.27
CA MET A 262 -12.85 5.47 15.41
C MET A 262 -14.04 5.40 14.44
N PRO A 263 -13.80 5.18 13.13
CA PRO A 263 -14.84 4.81 12.19
C PRO A 263 -15.42 3.43 12.52
N ALA A 264 -16.67 3.15 12.15
CA ALA A 264 -17.28 1.86 12.37
C ALA A 264 -16.49 0.72 11.67
N GLY A 265 -16.53 -0.47 12.28
CA GLY A 265 -15.80 -1.66 11.82
C GLY A 265 -14.43 -1.82 12.45
N TRP A 266 -13.72 -0.75 12.74
CA TRP A 266 -12.41 -0.82 13.38
C TRP A 266 -12.50 -0.69 14.90
N ARG A 267 -11.85 -1.61 15.62
CA ARG A 267 -11.71 -1.57 17.08
C ARG A 267 -10.43 -0.84 17.52
N GLN A 268 -9.47 -0.67 16.60
CA GLN A 268 -8.17 -0.06 16.83
C GLN A 268 -7.62 0.54 15.53
N TRP A 269 -6.74 1.49 15.68
CA TRP A 269 -6.01 2.07 14.57
C TRP A 269 -4.63 1.42 14.42
N THR A 270 -4.16 1.32 13.19
CA THR A 270 -2.80 0.91 12.86
C THR A 270 -1.87 2.12 12.86
N PHE A 271 -2.31 3.20 12.23
CA PHE A 271 -1.63 4.49 12.28
C PHE A 271 -2.62 5.57 12.69
N TRP A 272 -2.13 6.55 13.45
CA TRP A 272 -2.88 7.73 13.82
C TRP A 272 -2.08 8.98 13.43
N GLN A 273 -2.53 9.68 12.39
CA GLN A 273 -1.98 10.98 12.00
C GLN A 273 -2.52 12.02 12.99
N TYR A 274 -1.62 12.51 13.84
CA TYR A 274 -1.98 13.38 14.97
C TYR A 274 -1.62 14.84 14.74
N THR A 275 -0.82 15.15 13.71
CA THR A 275 -0.46 16.52 13.32
C THR A 275 -0.11 16.60 11.83
N SER A 276 -0.36 17.78 11.26
CA SER A 276 -0.01 18.13 9.89
C SER A 276 1.02 19.27 9.82
N ARG A 277 1.65 19.64 10.95
CA ARG A 277 2.51 20.82 11.05
C ARG A 277 3.82 20.53 11.77
N ALA A 278 4.29 19.31 11.71
CA ALA A 278 5.56 18.96 12.34
C ALA A 278 6.74 19.54 11.55
N GLN A 279 7.78 19.92 12.30
CA GLN A 279 9.11 20.16 11.74
C GLN A 279 9.95 18.92 11.98
N VAL A 280 10.38 18.27 10.90
CA VAL A 280 11.13 17.02 10.95
C VAL A 280 12.52 17.24 10.37
N PRO A 281 13.59 16.92 11.11
CA PRO A 281 14.95 17.04 10.59
C PRO A 281 15.10 16.28 9.28
N GLY A 282 15.60 16.94 8.24
CA GLY A 282 15.75 16.39 6.91
C GLY A 282 14.63 16.70 5.94
N ILE A 283 13.52 17.33 6.38
CA ILE A 283 12.41 17.75 5.52
C ILE A 283 12.28 19.27 5.61
N ALA A 284 12.37 19.95 4.46
CA ALA A 284 12.40 21.41 4.40
C ALA A 284 11.04 22.08 4.66
N ALA A 285 9.93 21.38 4.41
CA ALA A 285 8.57 21.87 4.64
C ALA A 285 7.96 21.26 5.92
N GLN A 286 6.83 21.82 6.36
CA GLN A 286 6.00 21.14 7.36
C GLN A 286 5.52 19.81 6.81
N VAL A 287 5.39 18.84 7.71
CA VAL A 287 5.08 17.46 7.35
C VAL A 287 4.08 16.85 8.34
N ASP A 288 3.29 15.94 7.81
CA ASP A 288 2.35 15.15 8.57
C ASP A 288 3.08 14.06 9.34
N VAL A 289 2.65 13.83 10.59
CA VAL A 289 3.25 12.81 11.43
C VAL A 289 2.17 11.94 12.06
N SER A 290 2.45 10.65 12.03
CA SER A 290 1.60 9.62 12.59
C SER A 290 2.31 8.84 13.69
N TYR A 291 1.54 8.38 14.68
CA TYR A 291 1.93 7.30 15.57
C TYR A 291 1.55 5.96 14.95
N PHE A 292 2.37 4.97 15.21
CA PHE A 292 2.07 3.58 14.93
C PHE A 292 1.56 2.91 16.22
N GLY A 293 0.42 2.17 16.15
CA GLY A 293 -0.24 1.62 17.32
C GLY A 293 0.57 0.52 18.02
N ARG A 294 0.50 0.49 19.36
CA ARG A 294 1.12 -0.57 20.19
C ARG A 294 0.15 -1.68 20.59
N GLY A 295 -1.14 -1.53 20.32
CA GLY A 295 -2.19 -2.39 20.88
C GLY A 295 -2.26 -3.81 20.32
N VAL A 296 -1.59 -4.09 19.19
CA VAL A 296 -1.45 -5.41 18.57
C VAL A 296 -0.10 -5.47 17.90
N LEU A 297 0.63 -6.54 18.09
CA LEU A 297 1.80 -6.83 17.24
C LEU A 297 1.31 -7.10 15.82
N GLN A 298 1.66 -6.23 14.90
CA GLN A 298 1.43 -6.48 13.49
C GLN A 298 2.67 -7.11 12.89
N LEU A 299 2.49 -8.27 12.31
CA LEU A 299 3.51 -8.94 11.52
C LEU A 299 3.34 -8.54 10.06
N LEU A 300 4.47 -8.33 9.40
CA LEU A 300 4.49 -8.14 7.96
C LEU A 300 4.10 -9.46 7.30
N ASP A 301 3.07 -9.41 6.44
CA ASP A 301 2.71 -10.57 5.62
C ASP A 301 3.81 -10.80 4.57
N PRO A 302 4.48 -11.96 4.59
CA PRO A 302 5.49 -12.26 3.58
C PRO A 302 4.88 -12.60 2.21
N GLY A 303 3.55 -12.57 2.10
CA GLY A 303 2.82 -12.99 0.91
C GLY A 303 2.85 -14.50 0.68
N ALA A 304 2.16 -14.96 -0.37
CA ALA A 304 2.18 -16.35 -0.76
C ALA A 304 3.60 -16.79 -1.18
N GLN A 305 4.10 -17.84 -0.56
CA GLN A 305 5.43 -18.39 -0.83
C GLN A 305 5.33 -19.56 -1.81
N ARG A 306 6.34 -19.70 -2.66
CA ARG A 306 6.49 -20.85 -3.58
C ARG A 306 7.91 -21.37 -3.56
N SER A 307 8.08 -22.69 -3.50
CA SER A 307 9.40 -23.32 -3.54
C SER A 307 9.31 -24.71 -4.16
N LEU A 308 10.45 -25.22 -4.59
CA LEU A 308 10.60 -26.62 -5.00
C LEU A 308 11.05 -27.46 -3.81
N ALA A 309 10.70 -28.73 -3.79
CA ALA A 309 11.32 -29.69 -2.88
C ALA A 309 12.85 -29.71 -3.10
N GLY A 310 13.63 -29.76 -2.02
CA GLY A 310 15.08 -29.64 -2.04
C GLY A 310 15.61 -28.21 -1.91
N THR A 311 14.77 -27.18 -2.01
CA THR A 311 15.20 -25.77 -1.89
C THR A 311 15.58 -25.44 -0.46
N VAL A 312 16.73 -24.76 -0.29
CA VAL A 312 17.13 -24.14 0.98
C VAL A 312 16.43 -22.81 1.14
N ILE A 313 15.71 -22.63 2.23
CA ILE A 313 14.90 -21.44 2.52
C ILE A 313 15.62 -20.57 3.55
N ARG A 314 15.46 -19.25 3.35
CA ARG A 314 15.80 -18.21 4.31
C ARG A 314 14.78 -17.06 4.18
N LEU A 315 13.74 -17.05 5.03
CA LEU A 315 12.67 -16.04 5.02
C LEU A 315 12.56 -15.40 6.41
N GLN A 316 12.75 -14.08 6.49
CA GLN A 316 12.61 -13.34 7.73
C GLN A 316 11.18 -12.80 7.84
N VAL A 317 10.45 -13.26 8.86
CA VAL A 317 9.18 -12.62 9.26
C VAL A 317 9.50 -11.49 10.24
N MET A 318 8.93 -10.32 10.00
CA MET A 318 9.20 -9.12 10.78
C MET A 318 7.93 -8.59 11.44
N SER A 319 8.09 -7.91 12.56
CA SER A 319 7.04 -7.11 13.16
C SER A 319 7.16 -5.67 12.65
N LEU A 320 6.03 -5.08 12.27
CA LEU A 320 5.95 -3.67 11.86
C LEU A 320 6.03 -2.71 13.05
N ASN A 321 5.68 -3.16 14.27
CA ASN A 321 5.47 -2.28 15.42
C ASN A 321 6.20 -2.69 16.70
N ALA A 322 7.17 -3.57 16.63
CA ALA A 322 8.04 -3.81 17.78
C ALA A 322 8.77 -2.51 18.15
N ALA A 323 8.69 -2.10 19.42
CA ALA A 323 9.47 -0.99 19.88
C ALA A 323 10.97 -1.32 19.83
N ALA A 324 11.81 -0.31 19.63
CA ALA A 324 13.26 -0.51 19.69
C ALA A 324 13.63 -1.11 21.07
N GLY A 325 14.20 -2.32 21.06
CA GLY A 325 14.53 -3.06 22.27
C GLY A 325 13.48 -4.08 22.74
N ASP A 326 12.29 -4.14 22.12
CA ASP A 326 11.33 -5.22 22.41
C ASP A 326 11.92 -6.57 22.00
N ARG A 327 11.94 -7.48 22.97
CA ARG A 327 12.23 -8.88 22.68
C ARG A 327 10.97 -9.57 22.22
N LEU A 328 10.91 -9.87 20.93
CA LEU A 328 9.85 -10.69 20.35
C LEU A 328 10.30 -12.15 20.35
N VAL A 329 9.34 -13.05 20.57
CA VAL A 329 9.50 -14.47 20.37
C VAL A 329 8.52 -14.91 19.29
N PHE A 330 9.03 -15.52 18.23
CA PHE A 330 8.25 -16.01 17.11
C PHE A 330 8.05 -17.52 17.20
N ILE A 331 6.84 -17.95 16.88
CA ILE A 331 6.47 -19.35 16.68
C ILE A 331 5.72 -19.49 15.36
N ALA A 332 5.78 -20.65 14.74
CA ALA A 332 5.03 -20.93 13.52
C ALA A 332 4.33 -22.28 13.60
N ALA A 333 3.15 -22.34 12.97
CA ALA A 333 2.40 -23.55 12.71
C ALA A 333 2.21 -23.72 11.18
N GLY A 334 2.10 -24.97 10.72
CA GLY A 334 1.84 -25.27 9.32
C GLY A 334 3.02 -25.07 8.36
N LEU A 335 4.25 -24.88 8.85
CA LEU A 335 5.42 -24.80 7.98
C LEU A 335 5.58 -26.08 7.16
N PRO A 336 5.99 -25.98 5.88
CA PRO A 336 6.40 -27.15 5.10
C PRO A 336 7.43 -28.02 5.85
N PRO A 337 7.32 -29.35 5.79
CA PRO A 337 8.31 -30.26 6.34
C PRO A 337 9.74 -29.92 5.93
N GLY A 338 10.65 -29.90 6.91
CA GLY A 338 12.05 -29.50 6.74
C GLY A 338 12.34 -28.03 7.06
N LEU A 339 11.31 -27.21 7.30
CA LEU A 339 11.46 -25.82 7.73
C LEU A 339 11.19 -25.65 9.23
N SER A 340 11.86 -24.69 9.83
CA SER A 340 11.67 -24.26 11.20
C SER A 340 11.80 -22.75 11.32
N ILE A 341 11.18 -22.15 12.34
CA ILE A 341 11.31 -20.73 12.67
C ILE A 341 12.17 -20.56 13.92
N SER A 342 13.07 -19.60 13.89
CA SER A 342 13.82 -19.17 15.08
C SER A 342 13.01 -18.23 15.95
N ALA A 343 13.41 -18.06 17.21
CA ALA A 343 12.79 -17.08 18.10
C ALA A 343 12.88 -15.63 17.56
N SER A 344 13.80 -15.33 16.64
CA SER A 344 13.91 -14.02 15.98
C SER A 344 13.06 -13.88 14.72
N GLY A 345 12.21 -14.86 14.39
CA GLY A 345 11.32 -14.83 13.23
C GLY A 345 11.95 -15.27 11.90
N LEU A 346 13.16 -15.86 11.93
CA LEU A 346 13.82 -16.34 10.73
C LEU A 346 13.37 -17.79 10.45
N ILE A 347 12.68 -18.01 9.34
CA ILE A 347 12.33 -19.32 8.81
C ILE A 347 13.50 -19.84 7.97
N THR A 348 14.01 -21.01 8.33
CA THR A 348 15.14 -21.65 7.64
C THR A 348 14.95 -23.16 7.56
N GLY A 349 15.69 -23.80 6.66
CA GLY A 349 15.72 -25.24 6.46
C GLY A 349 15.72 -25.61 4.99
N THR A 350 15.67 -26.91 4.72
CA THR A 350 15.53 -27.46 3.37
C THR A 350 14.16 -28.08 3.24
N VAL A 351 13.37 -27.64 2.27
CA VAL A 351 12.03 -28.19 1.98
C VAL A 351 12.19 -29.65 1.57
N THR A 352 11.54 -30.58 2.26
CA THR A 352 11.64 -32.00 1.92
C THR A 352 10.66 -32.40 0.82
N GLY A 353 10.89 -33.53 0.13
CA GLY A 353 9.96 -34.06 -0.87
C GLY A 353 8.56 -34.40 -0.31
N ALA A 354 8.47 -34.71 0.99
CA ALA A 354 7.19 -34.93 1.67
C ALA A 354 6.36 -33.65 1.85
N ALA A 355 6.89 -32.48 1.50
CA ALA A 355 6.24 -31.17 1.62
C ALA A 355 5.43 -30.79 0.38
N THR A 356 5.41 -31.60 -0.70
CA THR A 356 4.67 -31.25 -1.94
C THR A 356 3.18 -30.97 -1.65
N GLY A 357 2.69 -29.82 -2.13
CA GLY A 357 1.32 -29.36 -1.90
C GLY A 357 1.25 -27.95 -1.29
N GLU A 358 0.07 -27.58 -0.84
CA GLU A 358 -0.21 -26.30 -0.19
C GLU A 358 -0.18 -26.43 1.33
N HIS A 359 0.51 -25.50 1.99
CA HIS A 359 0.62 -25.41 3.43
C HIS A 359 0.07 -24.06 3.89
N ALA A 360 -0.94 -24.07 4.76
CA ALA A 360 -1.42 -22.89 5.44
C ALA A 360 -0.49 -22.59 6.63
N VAL A 361 0.38 -21.60 6.48
CA VAL A 361 1.35 -21.20 7.50
C VAL A 361 0.78 -20.09 8.35
N THR A 362 0.87 -20.21 9.67
CA THR A 362 0.57 -19.12 10.61
C THR A 362 1.80 -18.85 11.46
N VAL A 363 2.30 -17.63 11.43
CA VAL A 363 3.36 -17.15 12.31
C VAL A 363 2.78 -16.25 13.37
N THR A 364 3.11 -16.49 14.63
CA THR A 364 2.69 -15.66 15.77
C THR A 364 3.94 -15.11 16.45
N ALA A 365 3.93 -13.83 16.78
CA ALA A 365 4.92 -13.19 17.63
C ALA A 365 4.30 -12.79 18.97
N LEU A 366 5.09 -12.90 20.02
CA LEU A 366 4.78 -12.50 21.39
C LEU A 366 5.85 -11.52 21.87
N SER A 367 5.45 -10.38 22.39
CA SER A 367 6.34 -9.43 23.07
C SER A 367 6.54 -9.77 24.54
N ALA A 368 7.59 -9.25 25.15
CA ALA A 368 7.81 -9.35 26.61
C ALA A 368 6.67 -8.72 27.43
N ALA A 369 5.91 -7.79 26.87
CA ALA A 369 4.74 -7.18 27.48
C ALA A 369 3.44 -8.02 27.34
N GLY A 370 3.52 -9.22 26.75
CA GLY A 370 2.37 -10.11 26.55
C GLY A 370 1.49 -9.74 25.35
N VAL A 371 1.93 -8.81 24.51
CA VAL A 371 1.18 -8.45 23.29
C VAL A 371 1.53 -9.46 22.19
N THR A 372 0.50 -10.01 21.55
CA THR A 372 0.63 -10.99 20.47
C THR A 372 0.19 -10.40 19.14
N GLY A 373 0.76 -10.93 18.06
CA GLY A 373 0.30 -10.68 16.69
C GLY A 373 0.54 -11.90 15.84
N SER A 374 -0.30 -12.12 14.83
CA SER A 374 -0.16 -13.26 13.93
C SER A 374 -0.35 -12.84 12.50
N VAL A 375 0.30 -13.56 11.58
CA VAL A 375 0.10 -13.47 10.14
C VAL A 375 -0.06 -14.86 9.57
N SER A 376 -0.96 -15.03 8.61
CA SER A 376 -1.18 -16.31 7.92
C SER A 376 -1.00 -16.12 6.41
N PHE A 377 -0.29 -17.05 5.79
CA PHE A 377 -0.03 -17.06 4.37
C PHE A 377 0.05 -18.50 3.84
N THR A 378 -0.12 -18.65 2.52
CA THR A 378 0.01 -19.95 1.85
C THR A 378 1.43 -20.18 1.39
N TRP A 379 1.96 -21.40 1.61
CA TRP A 379 3.23 -21.86 1.07
C TRP A 379 2.97 -23.05 0.14
N THR A 380 3.21 -22.89 -1.17
CA THR A 380 3.07 -23.95 -2.15
C THR A 380 4.43 -24.57 -2.43
N VAL A 381 4.55 -25.88 -2.25
CA VAL A 381 5.74 -26.67 -2.59
C VAL A 381 5.45 -27.50 -3.82
N ALA A 382 6.21 -27.31 -4.88
CA ALA A 382 6.12 -28.11 -6.10
C ALA A 382 7.19 -29.22 -6.11
N ASP A 383 6.84 -30.34 -6.73
CA ASP A 383 7.79 -31.42 -7.00
C ASP A 383 8.64 -31.07 -8.23
N PRO A 384 9.99 -31.05 -8.10
CA PRO A 384 10.86 -30.82 -9.24
C PRO A 384 10.64 -31.79 -10.41
N ALA A 385 10.22 -33.02 -10.10
CA ALA A 385 9.97 -34.05 -11.12
C ALA A 385 8.74 -33.75 -12.00
N GLN A 386 7.80 -32.92 -11.52
CA GLN A 386 6.60 -32.53 -12.29
C GLN A 386 6.85 -31.36 -13.26
N LEU A 387 8.01 -30.73 -13.22
CA LEU A 387 8.40 -29.64 -14.12
C LEU A 387 9.27 -30.11 -15.30
N ALA A 388 9.56 -31.39 -15.37
CA ALA A 388 10.42 -32.00 -16.41
C ALA A 388 9.62 -32.64 -17.58
N HIS A 389 8.33 -32.29 -17.73
CA HIS A 389 7.47 -32.81 -18.81
C HIS A 389 6.86 -31.70 -19.66
#